data_b52db86d879e188e128616cc252992f4
#
_entry.id   b52db86d879e188e128616cc252992f4
#
_cell.length_a   1.000
_cell.length_b   1.000
_cell.length_c   1.000
_cell.angle_alpha   90.00
_cell.angle_beta   90.00
_cell.angle_gamma   90.00
#
_symmetry.space_group_name_H-M   'P 1'
#
loop_
_entity.id
_entity.type
_entity.pdbx_description
1 polymer ?
#
loop_
_entity_poly.entity_id
_entity_poly.type
_entity_poly.pdbx_seq_one_letter_code
_entity_poly.pdbx_strand_id
1 'polypeptide(L)'
;MYIEIDNHRVRRHDKMNFAIERQKGKTWQHIGWYSFFDAALLGLLQYLIEDKLPQNAEEWSIIAEEPSKHKKWKDYLKRFPQGDAEKVNGAFRSAFQLLLVMDMIQEAKEEIIEAVK
;
A
#
# COMPACT_ATOMS: atom_id res chain seq x y z
N MET A 1 17.60 11.25 12.61
CA MET A 1 17.03 10.79 11.35
C MET A 1 15.52 10.96 11.35
N TYR A 2 15.00 11.44 10.24
CA TYR A 2 13.58 11.80 10.15
C TYR A 2 13.09 11.56 8.72
N ILE A 3 12.02 10.80 8.61
CA ILE A 3 11.38 10.52 7.33
C ILE A 3 9.89 10.82 7.48
N GLU A 4 9.34 11.60 6.57
CA GLU A 4 7.91 11.91 6.58
C GLU A 4 7.31 11.57 5.23
N ILE A 5 6.25 10.76 5.23
CA ILE A 5 5.53 10.35 4.03
C ILE A 5 4.04 10.44 4.34
N ASP A 6 3.33 11.26 3.56
CA ASP A 6 1.90 11.51 3.77
C ASP A 6 1.64 11.95 5.22
N ASN A 7 0.82 11.23 5.95
CA ASN A 7 0.50 11.52 7.34
C ASN A 7 1.27 10.64 8.32
N HIS A 8 2.37 10.03 7.87
CA HIS A 8 3.22 9.19 8.71
C HIS A 8 4.62 9.75 8.79
N ARG A 9 5.29 9.51 9.91
CA ARG A 9 6.71 9.84 10.03
C ARG A 9 7.44 8.79 10.86
N VAL A 10 8.71 8.59 10.52
CA VAL A 10 9.64 7.79 11.32
C VAL A 10 10.66 8.76 11.87
N ARG A 11 10.86 8.75 13.17
CA ARG A 11 11.90 9.55 13.81
C ARG A 11 12.62 8.76 14.88
N ARG A 12 13.85 9.16 15.14
CA ARG A 12 14.60 8.60 16.26
C ARG A 12 14.03 9.19 17.54
N HIS A 13 13.48 8.33 18.38
CA HIS A 13 12.87 8.75 19.63
C HIS A 13 13.93 8.97 20.72
N ASP A 14 14.87 8.01 20.85
CA ASP A 14 15.99 8.08 21.75
C ASP A 14 17.17 7.30 21.19
N LYS A 15 18.23 7.06 21.97
CA LYS A 15 19.42 6.34 21.50
C LYS A 15 19.14 4.92 21.05
N MET A 16 18.07 4.31 21.56
CA MET A 16 17.78 2.90 21.36
C MET A 16 16.57 2.63 20.47
N ASN A 17 15.72 3.63 20.25
CA ASN A 17 14.44 3.39 19.62
C ASN A 17 14.08 4.38 18.51
N PHE A 18 13.41 3.84 17.50
CA PHE A 18 12.75 4.62 16.46
C PHE A 18 11.24 4.54 16.67
N ALA A 19 10.54 5.62 16.43
CA ALA A 19 9.09 5.68 16.53
C ALA A 19 8.48 5.92 15.16
N ILE A 20 7.40 5.20 14.88
CA ILE A 20 6.51 5.55 13.78
C ILE A 20 5.35 6.31 14.39
N GLU A 21 5.02 7.45 13.79
CA GLU A 21 3.93 8.30 14.25
C GLU A 21 3.00 8.60 13.09
N ARG A 22 1.72 8.70 13.41
CA ARG A 22 0.68 9.10 12.44
C ARG A 22 0.09 10.44 12.87
N GLN A 23 -0.07 11.34 11.92
CA GLN A 23 -0.68 12.63 12.19
C GLN A 23 -2.18 12.48 12.38
N LYS A 24 -2.68 13.04 13.48
CA LYS A 24 -4.10 13.07 13.79
C LYS A 24 -4.45 14.51 14.14
N GLY A 25 -5.06 15.21 13.19
CA GLY A 25 -5.28 16.65 13.33
C GLY A 25 -3.97 17.42 13.41
N LYS A 26 -3.74 18.13 14.49
CA LYS A 26 -2.50 18.90 14.72
C LYS A 26 -1.46 18.13 15.54
N THR A 27 -1.77 16.92 15.96
CA THR A 27 -0.90 16.13 16.82
C THR A 27 -0.38 14.88 16.10
N TRP A 28 0.71 14.33 16.61
CA TRP A 28 1.28 13.09 16.13
C TRP A 28 1.09 12.01 17.18
N GLN A 29 0.53 10.88 16.76
CA GLN A 29 0.28 9.75 17.64
C GLN A 29 1.29 8.65 17.37
N HIS A 30 1.91 8.11 18.42
CA HIS A 30 2.81 6.96 18.30
C HIS A 30 2.01 5.72 17.95
N ILE A 31 2.41 5.04 16.88
CA ILE A 31 1.74 3.82 16.42
C ILE A 31 2.69 2.62 16.34
N GLY A 32 3.97 2.82 16.49
CA GLY A 32 4.94 1.73 16.49
C GLY A 32 6.28 2.13 17.11
N TRP A 33 6.96 1.16 17.69
CA TRP A 33 8.27 1.31 18.32
C TRP A 33 9.20 0.23 17.77
N TYR A 34 10.41 0.61 17.37
CA TYR A 34 11.36 -0.30 16.77
C TYR A 34 12.78 -0.01 17.26
N SER A 35 13.55 -1.07 17.52
CA SER A 35 14.94 -0.92 17.96
C SER A 35 15.90 -0.63 16.82
N PHE A 36 15.52 -0.99 15.59
CA PHE A 36 16.37 -0.82 14.42
C PHE A 36 15.65 -0.02 13.35
N PHE A 37 16.43 0.77 12.61
CA PHE A 37 15.88 1.62 11.55
C PHE A 37 15.24 0.83 10.41
N ASP A 38 15.86 -0.26 10.00
CA ASP A 38 15.32 -1.13 8.96
C ASP A 38 13.98 -1.76 9.38
N ALA A 39 13.85 -2.16 10.63
CA ALA A 39 12.57 -2.66 11.16
C ALA A 39 11.51 -1.56 11.16
N ALA A 40 11.88 -0.31 11.49
CA ALA A 40 10.97 0.83 11.42
C ALA A 40 10.51 1.09 9.98
N LEU A 41 11.41 0.97 9.00
CA LEU A 41 11.04 1.12 7.59
C LEU A 41 10.06 0.05 7.13
N LEU A 42 10.22 -1.19 7.56
CA LEU A 42 9.28 -2.26 7.24
C LEU A 42 7.92 -2.00 7.90
N GLY A 43 7.90 -1.50 9.12
CA GLY A 43 6.67 -1.09 9.79
C GLY A 43 5.97 0.05 9.06
N LEU A 44 6.73 1.05 8.62
CA LEU A 44 6.19 2.16 7.83
C LEU A 44 5.59 1.66 6.51
N LEU A 45 6.27 0.74 5.83
CA LEU A 45 5.77 0.12 4.61
C LEU A 45 4.41 -0.53 4.85
N GLN A 46 4.28 -1.26 5.94
CA GLN A 46 3.02 -1.92 6.30
C GLN A 46 1.89 -0.91 6.49
N TYR A 47 2.13 0.17 7.22
CA TYR A 47 1.12 1.22 7.44
C TYR A 47 0.73 1.91 6.13
N LEU A 48 1.69 2.19 5.25
CA LEU A 48 1.42 2.81 3.96
C LEU A 48 0.56 1.89 3.07
N ILE A 49 0.84 0.59 3.08
CA ILE A 49 0.04 -0.39 2.35
C ILE A 49 -1.38 -0.43 2.90
N GLU A 50 -1.54 -0.47 4.21
CA GLU A 50 -2.87 -0.48 4.86
C GLU A 50 -3.69 0.74 4.47
N ASP A 51 -3.07 1.91 4.38
CA ASP A 51 -3.76 3.14 3.97
C ASP A 51 -4.19 3.12 2.50
N LYS A 52 -3.50 2.37 1.66
CA LYS A 52 -3.83 2.23 0.24
C LYS A 52 -4.91 1.19 -0.02
N LEU A 53 -5.14 0.29 0.93
CA LEU A 53 -6.19 -0.72 0.81
C LEU A 53 -7.57 -0.06 0.89
N PRO A 54 -8.57 -0.64 0.21
CA PRO A 54 -9.92 -0.12 0.29
C PRO A 54 -10.44 -0.04 1.73
N GLN A 55 -11.09 1.07 2.06
CA GLN A 55 -11.54 1.33 3.43
C GLN A 55 -13.01 0.97 3.66
N ASN A 56 -13.73 0.56 2.63
CA ASN A 56 -15.15 0.23 2.77
C ASN A 56 -15.50 -1.13 2.16
N ALA A 57 -16.58 -1.72 2.65
CA ALA A 57 -17.03 -3.04 2.22
C ALA A 57 -17.47 -3.08 0.77
N GLU A 58 -18.03 -1.98 0.26
CA GLU A 58 -18.49 -1.89 -1.13
C GLU A 58 -17.32 -2.03 -2.10
N GLU A 59 -16.22 -1.32 -1.85
CA GLU A 59 -15.05 -1.38 -2.71
C GLU A 59 -14.40 -2.77 -2.68
N TRP A 60 -14.32 -3.39 -1.48
CA TRP A 60 -13.84 -4.76 -1.36
C TRP A 60 -14.72 -5.75 -2.12
N SER A 61 -16.05 -5.55 -2.06
CA SER A 61 -17.00 -6.40 -2.77
C SER A 61 -16.82 -6.30 -4.29
N ILE A 62 -16.57 -5.10 -4.81
CA ILE A 62 -16.27 -4.89 -6.23
C ILE A 62 -15.01 -5.66 -6.63
N ILE A 63 -13.95 -5.55 -5.86
CA ILE A 63 -12.69 -6.25 -6.14
C ILE A 63 -12.88 -7.76 -6.10
N ALA A 64 -13.59 -8.27 -5.12
CA ALA A 64 -13.76 -9.71 -4.91
C ALA A 64 -14.76 -10.35 -5.87
N GLU A 65 -15.89 -9.70 -6.12
CA GLU A 65 -17.01 -10.29 -6.84
C GLU A 65 -17.21 -9.74 -8.25
N GLU A 66 -16.96 -8.46 -8.44
CA GLU A 66 -17.23 -7.77 -9.71
C GLU A 66 -16.03 -6.91 -10.14
N PRO A 67 -14.81 -7.48 -10.27
CA PRO A 67 -13.61 -6.69 -10.54
C PRO A 67 -13.67 -5.91 -11.84
N SER A 68 -14.49 -6.34 -12.81
CA SER A 68 -14.67 -5.61 -14.07
C SER A 68 -15.29 -4.23 -13.88
N LYS A 69 -15.90 -3.96 -12.73
CA LYS A 69 -16.44 -2.64 -12.40
C LYS A 69 -15.42 -1.72 -11.77
N HIS A 70 -14.24 -2.24 -11.41
CA HIS A 70 -13.20 -1.43 -10.81
C HIS A 70 -12.60 -0.48 -11.83
N LYS A 71 -12.27 0.74 -11.40
CA LYS A 71 -11.72 1.79 -12.26
C LYS A 71 -10.41 1.42 -12.97
N LYS A 72 -9.64 0.53 -12.38
CA LYS A 72 -8.35 0.09 -12.94
C LYS A 72 -8.44 -1.15 -13.82
N TRP A 73 -9.62 -1.74 -13.96
CA TRP A 73 -9.81 -2.98 -14.72
C TRP A 73 -9.33 -2.88 -16.16
N LYS A 74 -9.74 -1.83 -16.86
CA LYS A 74 -9.38 -1.63 -18.26
C LYS A 74 -7.87 -1.45 -18.44
N ASP A 75 -7.23 -0.74 -17.54
CA ASP A 75 -5.80 -0.49 -17.60
C ASP A 75 -5.01 -1.78 -17.39
N TYR A 76 -5.41 -2.60 -16.45
CA TYR A 76 -4.76 -3.89 -16.20
C TYR A 76 -5.02 -4.89 -17.32
N LEU A 77 -6.20 -4.84 -17.91
CA LEU A 77 -6.53 -5.70 -19.05
C LEU A 77 -5.58 -5.48 -20.21
N LYS A 78 -5.13 -4.26 -20.43
CA LYS A 78 -4.18 -3.92 -21.48
C LYS A 78 -2.79 -4.50 -21.26
N ARG A 79 -2.44 -4.86 -20.04
CA ARG A 79 -1.13 -5.42 -19.69
C ARG A 79 -0.99 -6.88 -20.09
N PHE A 80 -2.10 -7.54 -20.38
CA PHE A 80 -2.09 -8.94 -20.77
C PHE A 80 -2.24 -9.08 -22.27
N PRO A 81 -1.34 -9.81 -22.92
CA PRO A 81 -1.52 -10.12 -24.35
C PRO A 81 -2.77 -11.00 -24.46
N GLN A 82 -3.55 -10.65 -25.41
CA GLN A 82 -4.85 -11.06 -25.47
C GLN A 82 -5.18 -12.42 -25.77
N GLY A 83 -5.86 -13.02 -24.95
CA GLY A 83 -6.81 -13.99 -25.34
C GLY A 83 -8.21 -13.39 -25.39
N ASP A 84 -9.17 -14.17 -25.69
CA ASP A 84 -10.55 -13.81 -25.55
C ASP A 84 -10.80 -13.52 -24.07
N ALA A 85 -11.15 -12.28 -23.74
CA ALA A 85 -11.35 -11.83 -22.38
C ALA A 85 -12.41 -12.66 -21.65
N GLU A 86 -13.36 -13.21 -22.35
CA GLU A 86 -14.38 -14.07 -21.77
C GLU A 86 -13.82 -15.44 -21.39
N LYS A 87 -12.90 -15.99 -22.20
CA LYS A 87 -12.32 -17.30 -21.94
C LYS A 87 -11.29 -17.29 -20.83
N VAL A 88 -10.62 -16.16 -20.64
CA VAL A 88 -9.62 -16.02 -19.58
C VAL A 88 -10.18 -15.30 -18.35
N ASN A 89 -11.48 -15.06 -18.30
CA ASN A 89 -12.11 -14.24 -17.27
C ASN A 89 -11.78 -14.72 -15.83
N GLY A 90 -11.82 -16.02 -15.59
CA GLY A 90 -11.49 -16.55 -14.27
C GLY A 90 -10.02 -16.35 -13.89
N ALA A 91 -9.11 -16.64 -14.80
CA ALA A 91 -7.68 -16.47 -14.58
C ALA A 91 -7.30 -14.99 -14.50
N PHE A 92 -7.89 -14.15 -15.37
CA PHE A 92 -7.63 -12.72 -15.35
C PHE A 92 -8.16 -12.06 -14.07
N ARG A 93 -9.30 -12.50 -13.58
CA ARG A 93 -9.88 -12.01 -12.33
C ARG A 93 -8.90 -12.16 -11.16
N SER A 94 -8.31 -13.35 -11.00
CA SER A 94 -7.32 -13.59 -9.95
C SER A 94 -6.05 -12.80 -10.16
N ALA A 95 -5.58 -12.70 -11.40
CA ALA A 95 -4.42 -11.90 -11.76
C ALA A 95 -4.64 -10.43 -11.48
N PHE A 96 -5.81 -9.89 -11.77
CA PHE A 96 -6.17 -8.50 -11.49
C PHE A 96 -6.09 -8.21 -10.00
N GLN A 97 -6.68 -9.06 -9.17
CA GLN A 97 -6.66 -8.90 -7.72
C GLN A 97 -5.25 -8.90 -7.18
N LEU A 98 -4.40 -9.81 -7.66
CA LEU A 98 -3.00 -9.88 -7.25
C LEU A 98 -2.22 -8.65 -7.69
N LEU A 99 -2.37 -8.23 -8.95
CA LEU A 99 -1.67 -7.06 -9.47
C LEU A 99 -2.06 -5.78 -8.76
N LEU A 100 -3.33 -5.64 -8.38
CA LEU A 100 -3.80 -4.49 -7.64
C LEU A 100 -3.06 -4.35 -6.30
N VAL A 101 -2.91 -5.45 -5.57
CA VAL A 101 -2.18 -5.48 -4.31
C VAL A 101 -0.68 -5.24 -4.54
N MET A 102 -0.10 -5.87 -5.56
CA MET A 102 1.32 -5.70 -5.90
C MET A 102 1.65 -4.25 -6.26
N ASP A 103 0.76 -3.58 -7.00
CA ASP A 103 0.95 -2.17 -7.33
C ASP A 103 0.91 -1.28 -6.09
N MET A 104 0.03 -1.57 -5.13
CA MET A 104 -0.02 -0.86 -3.86
C MET A 104 1.28 -1.01 -3.06
N ILE A 105 1.83 -2.22 -3.03
CA ILE A 105 3.11 -2.51 -2.38
C ILE A 105 4.24 -1.74 -3.08
N GLN A 106 4.26 -1.76 -4.40
CA GLN A 106 5.30 -1.10 -5.18
C GLN A 106 5.26 0.42 -4.98
N GLU A 107 4.08 1.02 -4.98
CA GLU A 107 3.91 2.45 -4.72
C GLU A 107 4.44 2.83 -3.33
N ALA A 108 4.09 2.03 -2.31
CA ALA A 108 4.56 2.28 -0.96
C ALA A 108 6.09 2.15 -0.85
N LYS A 109 6.68 1.17 -1.53
CA LYS A 109 8.15 1.02 -1.58
C LYS A 109 8.81 2.23 -2.23
N GLU A 110 8.27 2.71 -3.33
CA GLU A 110 8.81 3.88 -4.04
C GLU A 110 8.73 5.14 -3.20
N GLU A 111 7.65 5.34 -2.46
CA GLU A 111 7.51 6.46 -1.54
C GLU A 111 8.61 6.45 -0.47
N ILE A 112 8.91 5.28 0.09
CA ILE A 112 9.98 5.14 1.08
C ILE A 112 11.35 5.38 0.45
N ILE A 113 11.61 4.80 -0.72
CA ILE A 113 12.89 4.97 -1.42
C ILE A 113 13.15 6.44 -1.71
N GLU A 114 12.15 7.17 -2.18
CA GLU A 114 12.28 8.59 -2.45
C GLU A 114 12.52 9.40 -1.17
N ALA A 115 11.88 9.02 -0.08
CA ALA A 115 12.04 9.72 1.19
C ALA A 115 13.41 9.52 1.84
N VAL A 116 14.09 8.39 1.57
CA VAL A 116 15.40 8.09 2.15
C VAL A 116 16.57 8.49 1.26
N LYS A 117 16.32 8.89 0.04
CA LYS A 117 17.36 9.45 -0.81
C LYS A 117 17.82 10.83 -0.26
#